data_ed145f4e936ac734005cb43abd271b9d
#
_entry.id   ed145f4e936ac734005cb43abd271b9d
#
_cell.length_a   1.000
_cell.length_b   1.000
_cell.length_c   1.000
_cell.angle_alpha   90.00
_cell.angle_beta   90.00
_cell.angle_gamma   90.00
#
_symmetry.space_group_name_H-M   'P 1'
#
loop_
_entity.id
_entity.type
_entity.pdbx_description
1 polymer ?
#
loop_
_entity_poly.entity_id
_entity_poly.type
_entity_poly.pdbx_seq_one_letter_code
_entity_poly.pdbx_strand_id
1 'polypeptide(L)'
;MPTICRFDEISVKMNKEGGVQHKRPHVHAYYKETSASFDIETGEVLASEDFPNEQRKAVADWISQERAELIREWETLIAGGEWFTINKPNK
;
A
#
# COMPACT_ATOMS: atom_id res chain seq x y z
N MET A 1 5.10 -10.95 2.32
CA MET A 1 4.15 -9.92 1.88
C MET A 1 3.97 -10.00 0.38
N PRO A 2 2.76 -10.18 -0.11
CA PRO A 2 2.55 -10.17 -1.54
C PRO A 2 2.68 -8.77 -2.13
N THR A 3 3.24 -8.71 -3.32
CA THR A 3 3.32 -7.45 -4.08
C THR A 3 2.00 -7.28 -4.81
N ILE A 4 1.22 -6.27 -4.41
CA ILE A 4 -0.11 -6.06 -4.96
C ILE A 4 -0.11 -5.11 -6.14
N CYS A 5 0.96 -4.35 -6.32
CA CYS A 5 1.09 -3.46 -7.46
C CYS A 5 2.54 -3.04 -7.64
N ARG A 6 2.93 -2.80 -8.89
CA ARG A 6 4.25 -2.23 -9.22
C ARG A 6 4.06 -1.14 -10.26
N PHE A 7 4.65 0.02 -9.99
CA PHE A 7 4.65 1.11 -10.96
C PHE A 7 5.81 2.06 -10.64
N ASP A 8 6.39 2.66 -11.68
CA ASP A 8 7.48 3.64 -11.53
C ASP A 8 8.61 3.14 -10.64
N GLU A 9 8.96 1.85 -10.77
CA GLU A 9 9.99 1.18 -9.98
C GLU A 9 9.64 1.10 -8.49
N ILE A 10 8.39 1.35 -8.14
CA ILE A 10 7.90 1.20 -6.78
C ILE A 10 7.18 -0.14 -6.65
N SER A 11 7.48 -0.89 -5.61
CA SER A 11 6.73 -2.11 -5.27
C SER A 11 5.84 -1.81 -4.08
N VAL A 12 4.54 -2.06 -4.21
CA VAL A 12 3.61 -1.86 -3.11
C VAL A 12 3.18 -3.23 -2.61
N LYS A 13 3.29 -3.42 -1.31
CA LYS A 13 2.98 -4.69 -0.66
C LYS A 13 2.00 -4.48 0.48
N MET A 14 1.21 -5.51 0.75
CA MET A 14 0.26 -5.49 1.85
C MET A 14 0.45 -6.76 2.67
N ASN A 15 0.66 -6.61 3.97
CA ASN A 15 0.83 -7.74 4.87
C ASN A 15 -0.48 -8.43 5.12
N LYS A 16 -0.42 -9.76 5.21
CA LYS A 16 -1.54 -10.54 5.70
C LYS A 16 -1.40 -10.59 7.23
N GLU A 17 -1.96 -9.59 7.89
CA GLU A 17 -1.80 -9.44 9.32
C GLU A 17 -3.01 -9.91 10.10
N GLY A 18 -3.47 -11.11 9.79
CA GLY A 18 -4.61 -11.68 10.48
C GLY A 18 -4.40 -11.68 11.98
N GLY A 19 -5.39 -11.23 12.73
CA GLY A 19 -5.33 -11.22 14.16
C GLY A 19 -4.59 -10.06 14.78
N VAL A 20 -4.03 -9.18 13.98
CA VAL A 20 -3.38 -7.98 14.51
C VAL A 20 -4.44 -6.95 14.82
N GLN A 21 -4.52 -6.54 16.08
CA GLN A 21 -5.53 -5.61 16.53
C GLN A 21 -5.09 -4.17 16.33
N HIS A 22 -6.06 -3.30 16.07
CA HIS A 22 -5.86 -1.85 16.06
C HIS A 22 -4.93 -1.34 14.98
N LYS A 23 -4.65 -2.15 13.99
CA LYS A 23 -3.87 -1.68 12.85
C LYS A 23 -4.78 -0.92 11.89
N ARG A 24 -4.33 0.24 11.49
CA ARG A 24 -5.01 0.97 10.43
C ARG A 24 -4.74 0.27 9.10
N PRO A 25 -5.72 0.25 8.19
CA PRO A 25 -5.43 -0.26 6.84
C PRO A 25 -4.25 0.49 6.25
N HIS A 26 -3.21 -0.24 5.86
CA HIS A 26 -1.99 0.38 5.37
C HIS A 26 -1.28 -0.50 4.35
N VAL A 27 -0.44 0.13 3.54
CA VAL A 27 0.41 -0.57 2.59
C VAL A 27 1.85 -0.17 2.82
N HIS A 28 2.76 -1.03 2.37
CA HIS A 28 4.20 -0.76 2.40
C HIS A 28 4.67 -0.54 0.98
N ALA A 29 5.36 0.56 0.75
CA ALA A 29 5.93 0.87 -0.55
C ALA A 29 7.45 0.81 -0.47
N TYR A 30 8.06 0.25 -1.49
CA TYR A 30 9.51 0.08 -1.58
C TYR A 30 10.01 0.69 -2.88
N TYR A 31 11.03 1.51 -2.77
CA TYR A 31 11.66 2.13 -3.93
C TYR A 31 13.16 2.09 -3.73
N LYS A 32 13.85 1.28 -4.54
CA LYS A 32 15.28 1.03 -4.38
C LYS A 32 15.55 0.53 -2.97
N GLU A 33 16.40 1.20 -2.21
CA GLU A 33 16.72 0.78 -0.84
C GLU A 33 15.91 1.53 0.21
N THR A 34 14.86 2.24 -0.21
CA THR A 34 14.03 3.02 0.69
C THR A 34 12.66 2.39 0.85
N SER A 35 11.96 2.76 1.91
CA SER A 35 10.62 2.24 2.16
C SER A 35 9.76 3.23 2.91
N ALA A 36 8.45 3.03 2.83
CA ALA A 36 7.50 3.84 3.60
C ALA A 36 6.21 3.06 3.79
N SER A 37 5.52 3.35 4.87
CA SER A 37 4.17 2.83 5.12
C SER A 37 3.17 3.96 4.90
N PHE A 38 2.05 3.63 4.29
CA PHE A 38 1.02 4.61 3.95
C PHE A 38 -0.32 4.18 4.52
N ASP A 39 -1.04 5.13 5.08
CA ASP A 39 -2.42 4.93 5.52
C ASP A 39 -3.32 4.88 4.28
N ILE A 40 -4.10 3.83 4.12
CA ILE A 40 -4.98 3.70 2.96
C ILE A 40 -6.12 4.70 3.02
N GLU A 41 -6.62 4.99 4.22
CA GLU A 41 -7.77 5.87 4.36
C GLU A 41 -7.44 7.33 4.09
N THR A 42 -6.24 7.77 4.44
CA THR A 42 -5.85 9.16 4.28
C THR A 42 -4.79 9.39 3.22
N GLY A 43 -4.01 8.35 2.89
CA GLY A 43 -2.88 8.50 1.98
C GLY A 43 -1.64 9.05 2.65
N GLU A 44 -1.68 9.27 3.96
CA GLU A 44 -0.56 9.86 4.67
C GLU A 44 0.52 8.83 4.96
N VAL A 45 1.77 9.30 5.03
CA VAL A 45 2.89 8.46 5.42
C VAL A 45 2.82 8.21 6.92
N LEU A 46 2.84 6.92 7.29
CA LEU A 46 2.85 6.53 8.70
C LEU A 46 4.27 6.35 9.22
N ALA A 47 5.16 5.86 8.36
CA ALA A 47 6.57 5.70 8.67
C ALA A 47 7.36 5.74 7.37
N SER A 48 8.58 6.23 7.42
CA SER A 48 9.38 6.38 6.21
C SER A 48 10.86 6.23 6.53
N GLU A 49 11.57 5.53 5.63
CA GLU A 49 13.03 5.44 5.67
C GLU A 49 13.57 6.00 4.37
N ASP A 50 13.76 7.30 4.33
CA ASP A 50 14.34 8.04 3.20
C ASP A 50 13.57 7.90 1.89
N PHE A 51 12.29 7.60 1.97
CA PHE A 51 11.46 7.45 0.77
C PHE A 51 11.32 8.81 0.08
N PRO A 52 11.68 8.92 -1.22
CA PRO A 52 11.70 10.22 -1.90
C PRO A 52 10.32 10.85 -2.04
N ASN A 53 10.26 12.18 -2.00
CA ASN A 53 9.01 12.91 -2.08
C ASN A 53 8.23 12.65 -3.37
N GLU A 54 8.94 12.55 -4.50
CA GLU A 54 8.28 12.31 -5.78
C GLU A 54 7.56 10.99 -5.79
N GLN A 55 8.22 9.94 -5.30
CA GLN A 55 7.61 8.63 -5.21
C GLN A 55 6.51 8.59 -4.14
N ARG A 56 6.69 9.36 -3.06
CA ARG A 56 5.66 9.46 -2.02
C ARG A 56 4.36 10.04 -2.60
N LYS A 57 4.46 11.07 -3.40
CA LYS A 57 3.29 11.65 -4.05
C LYS A 57 2.63 10.67 -5.00
N ALA A 58 3.45 9.95 -5.77
CA ALA A 58 2.92 8.96 -6.71
C ALA A 58 2.12 7.88 -5.98
N VAL A 59 2.63 7.39 -4.86
CA VAL A 59 1.93 6.37 -4.08
C VAL A 59 0.66 6.94 -3.46
N ALA A 60 0.72 8.15 -2.90
CA ALA A 60 -0.44 8.78 -2.29
C ALA A 60 -1.57 9.00 -3.32
N ASP A 61 -1.21 9.45 -4.52
CA ASP A 61 -2.19 9.64 -5.58
C ASP A 61 -2.81 8.31 -6.01
N TRP A 62 -1.99 7.27 -6.13
CA TRP A 62 -2.47 5.95 -6.47
C TRP A 62 -3.42 5.41 -5.39
N ILE A 63 -3.08 5.60 -4.12
CA ILE A 63 -3.96 5.19 -3.03
C ILE A 63 -5.31 5.90 -3.14
N SER A 64 -5.29 7.18 -3.44
CA SER A 64 -6.53 7.94 -3.62
C SER A 64 -7.39 7.37 -4.74
N GLN A 65 -6.77 6.96 -5.85
CA GLN A 65 -7.48 6.39 -6.99
C GLN A 65 -8.06 5.00 -6.69
N GLU A 66 -7.31 4.18 -5.95
CA GLU A 66 -7.65 2.77 -5.75
C GLU A 66 -8.09 2.46 -4.32
N ARG A 67 -8.52 3.47 -3.59
CA ARG A 67 -8.82 3.30 -2.16
C ARG A 67 -9.85 2.20 -1.90
N ALA A 68 -10.93 2.16 -2.66
CA ALA A 68 -11.97 1.16 -2.45
C ALA A 68 -11.41 -0.26 -2.61
N GLU A 69 -10.62 -0.49 -3.66
CA GLU A 69 -10.01 -1.80 -3.89
C GLU A 69 -8.97 -2.14 -2.83
N LEU A 70 -8.22 -1.15 -2.37
CA LEU A 70 -7.22 -1.36 -1.32
C LEU A 70 -7.88 -1.75 0.01
N ILE A 71 -8.98 -1.10 0.35
CA ILE A 71 -9.72 -1.44 1.56
C ILE A 71 -10.29 -2.86 1.43
N ARG A 72 -10.84 -3.20 0.26
CA ARG A 72 -11.37 -4.53 0.02
C ARG A 72 -10.28 -5.59 0.18
N GLU A 73 -9.09 -5.31 -0.32
CA GLU A 73 -7.98 -6.24 -0.18
C GLU A 73 -7.54 -6.38 1.26
N TRP A 74 -7.46 -5.26 1.98
CA TRP A 74 -7.11 -5.29 3.39
C TRP A 74 -8.08 -6.18 4.17
N GLU A 75 -9.38 -5.99 3.96
CA GLU A 75 -10.40 -6.79 4.63
C GLU A 75 -10.33 -8.26 4.24
N THR A 76 -10.05 -8.52 2.96
CA THR A 76 -9.91 -9.89 2.48
C THR A 76 -8.74 -10.60 3.17
N LEU A 77 -7.59 -9.93 3.28
CA LEU A 77 -6.42 -10.53 3.90
C LEU A 77 -6.60 -10.74 5.40
N ILE A 78 -7.25 -9.81 6.08
CA ILE A 78 -7.55 -9.96 7.50
C ILE A 78 -8.45 -11.17 7.74
N ALA A 79 -9.40 -11.39 6.85
CA ALA A 79 -10.32 -12.52 6.95
C ALA A 79 -9.68 -13.84 6.53
N GLY A 80 -8.42 -13.85 6.15
CA GLY A 80 -7.72 -15.06 5.74
C GLY A 80 -7.86 -15.41 4.27
N GLY A 81 -8.40 -14.50 3.47
CA GLY A 81 -8.52 -14.72 2.03
C GLY A 81 -7.22 -14.49 1.28
N GLU A 82 -7.28 -14.62 -0.02
CA GLU A 82 -6.11 -14.49 -0.86
C GLU A 82 -5.97 -13.08 -1.42
N TRP A 83 -4.71 -12.67 -1.62
CA TRP A 83 -4.40 -11.38 -2.19
C TRP A 83 -4.70 -11.35 -3.69
N PHE A 84 -4.86 -10.15 -4.22
CA PHE A 84 -5.05 -9.94 -5.64
C PHE A 84 -4.32 -8.66 -6.04
N THR A 85 -4.01 -8.53 -7.34
CA THR A 85 -3.31 -7.34 -7.82
C THR A 85 -4.26 -6.17 -7.98
N ILE A 86 -3.73 -4.97 -7.73
CA ILE A 86 -4.47 -3.71 -7.86
C ILE A 86 -3.99 -3.01 -9.11
N ASN A 87 -4.86 -2.28 -9.77
CA ASN A 87 -4.52 -1.56 -10.99
C ASN A 87 -3.43 -0.52 -10.77
N LYS A 88 -2.58 -0.34 -11.78
CA LYS A 88 -1.58 0.71 -11.77
C LYS A 88 -2.23 2.07 -11.86
N PRO A 89 -1.50 3.13 -11.47
CA PRO A 89 -2.05 4.48 -11.59
C PRO A 89 -2.44 4.81 -13.02
N ASN A 90 -3.54 5.53 -13.15
CA ASN A 90 -3.92 6.10 -14.43
C ASN A 90 -3.03 7.29 -14.74
N LYS A 91 -2.51 7.33 -15.95
CA LYS A 91 -1.71 8.47 -16.41
C LYS A 91 -2.32 9.13 -17.59
#